data_7099625550aa5120cabddd0244570d44
#
_entry.id   7099625550aa5120cabddd0244570d44
#
_cell.length_a   1.000
_cell.length_b   1.000
_cell.length_c   1.000
_cell.angle_alpha   90.00
_cell.angle_beta   90.00
_cell.angle_gamma   90.00
#
_symmetry.space_group_name_H-M   'P 1'
#
loop_
_entity.id
_entity.type
_entity.pdbx_description
1 polymer ?
#
loop_
_entity_poly.entity_id
_entity_poly.type
_entity_poly.pdbx_seq_one_letter_code
_entity_poly.pdbx_strand_id
1 'polypeptide(L)'
;MLITQEGYYTNVQCITDKRELWGVTIPFTASKYIYSYSGKVTAGLDFSQIEVVTDEKSKTVTVKLPAVTLYDINIDNDSLKIYEESQSIFTPLSIKDLNDAQIAIKEEVRVTAVEQGILQSATKNAETLITGIISATIDLEQYTIVYEEASAE
;
A
#
# COMPACT_ATOMS: atom_id res chain seq x y z
N MET A 1 6.57 7.44 -14.14
CA MET A 1 6.05 6.36 -13.30
C MET A 1 4.77 5.80 -13.90
N LEU A 2 4.61 4.49 -13.92
CA LEU A 2 3.40 3.78 -14.38
C LEU A 2 2.68 3.20 -13.15
N ILE A 3 1.48 3.71 -12.85
CA ILE A 3 0.61 3.12 -11.82
C ILE A 3 -0.10 1.94 -12.45
N THR A 4 0.03 0.76 -11.87
CA THR A 4 -0.51 -0.48 -12.42
C THR A 4 -1.55 -1.12 -11.50
N GLN A 5 -1.66 -0.67 -10.25
CA GLN A 5 -2.66 -1.15 -9.29
C GLN A 5 -3.12 -0.03 -8.36
N GLU A 6 -4.41 0.01 -8.11
CA GLU A 6 -5.02 0.75 -7.00
C GLU A 6 -5.77 -0.24 -6.10
N GLY A 7 -5.68 -0.04 -4.80
CA GLY A 7 -6.41 -0.80 -3.79
C GLY A 7 -7.12 0.12 -2.82
N TYR A 8 -8.32 -0.28 -2.40
CA TYR A 8 -9.11 0.41 -1.38
C TYR A 8 -9.17 -0.47 -0.14
N TYR A 9 -8.78 0.09 0.99
CA TYR A 9 -8.67 -0.62 2.26
C TYR A 9 -9.49 0.09 3.32
N THR A 10 -10.24 -0.69 4.09
CA THR A 10 -11.00 -0.18 5.24
C THR A 10 -10.51 -0.89 6.48
N ASN A 11 -10.04 -0.12 7.45
CA ASN A 11 -9.53 -0.62 8.70
C ASN A 11 -10.40 -0.11 9.87
N VAL A 12 -10.46 -0.90 10.94
CA VAL A 12 -11.11 -0.55 12.19
C VAL A 12 -10.05 -0.49 13.28
N GLN A 13 -9.98 0.63 13.97
CA GLN A 13 -9.02 0.87 15.05
C GLN A 13 -9.70 1.03 16.39
N CYS A 14 -8.99 0.60 17.43
CA CYS A 14 -9.36 0.84 18.81
C CYS A 14 -8.17 1.51 19.52
N ILE A 15 -8.34 2.76 19.90
CA ILE A 15 -7.37 3.46 20.76
C ILE A 15 -7.92 3.43 22.18
N THR A 16 -7.07 2.99 23.11
CA THR A 16 -7.34 3.06 24.54
C THR A 16 -6.19 3.78 25.21
N ASP A 17 -6.49 4.90 25.85
CA ASP A 17 -5.54 5.63 26.70
C ASP A 17 -5.99 5.54 28.16
N LYS A 18 -5.05 5.27 29.06
CA LYS A 18 -5.31 5.11 30.49
C LYS A 18 -4.11 5.60 31.29
N ARG A 19 -4.35 6.18 32.46
CA ARG A 19 -3.28 6.47 33.41
C ARG A 19 -3.01 5.28 34.30
N GLU A 20 -1.74 5.02 34.50
CA GLU A 20 -1.26 3.98 35.41
C GLU A 20 -0.37 4.61 36.50
N LEU A 21 -0.53 4.14 37.73
CA LEU A 21 0.34 4.46 38.85
C LEU A 21 0.88 3.16 39.42
N TRP A 22 2.22 2.99 39.37
CA TRP A 22 2.92 1.77 39.79
C TRP A 22 2.37 0.46 39.18
N GLY A 23 1.98 0.50 37.88
CA GLY A 23 1.43 -0.64 37.17
C GLY A 23 -0.04 -0.94 37.45
N VAL A 24 -0.72 -0.11 38.20
CA VAL A 24 -2.17 -0.23 38.46
C VAL A 24 -2.92 0.85 37.69
N THR A 25 -3.90 0.44 36.88
CA THR A 25 -4.78 1.37 36.15
C THR A 25 -5.63 2.18 37.13
N ILE A 26 -5.56 3.51 37.02
CA ILE A 26 -6.36 4.41 37.85
C ILE A 26 -7.81 4.39 37.34
N PRO A 27 -8.81 4.08 38.16
CA PRO A 27 -10.22 4.10 37.75
C PRO A 27 -10.63 5.47 37.17
N PHE A 28 -11.55 5.46 36.23
CA PHE A 28 -12.13 6.65 35.57
C PHE A 28 -11.14 7.50 34.74
N THR A 29 -9.94 6.98 34.45
CA THR A 29 -8.94 7.67 33.59
C THR A 29 -8.86 7.11 32.18
N ALA A 30 -9.58 6.04 31.87
CA ALA A 30 -9.55 5.41 30.56
C ALA A 30 -10.38 6.21 29.55
N SER A 31 -9.76 6.54 28.44
CA SER A 31 -10.43 7.00 27.22
C SER A 31 -10.36 5.89 26.17
N LYS A 32 -11.45 5.64 25.47
CA LYS A 32 -11.55 4.61 24.45
C LYS A 32 -12.21 5.18 23.21
N TYR A 33 -11.59 4.93 22.07
CA TYR A 33 -12.11 5.31 20.76
C TYR A 33 -12.08 4.09 19.85
N ILE A 34 -13.24 3.74 19.27
CA ILE A 34 -13.32 2.76 18.19
C ILE A 34 -13.77 3.51 16.96
N TYR A 35 -12.96 3.48 15.93
CA TYR A 35 -13.24 4.16 14.69
C TYR A 35 -12.81 3.32 13.48
N SER A 36 -13.44 3.57 12.33
CA SER A 36 -12.98 3.03 11.05
C SER A 36 -12.66 4.15 10.08
N TYR A 37 -11.79 3.84 9.17
CA TYR A 37 -11.40 4.72 8.06
C TYR A 37 -11.10 3.89 6.82
N SER A 38 -11.20 4.53 5.67
CA SER A 38 -10.82 3.94 4.40
C SER A 38 -9.65 4.69 3.80
N GLY A 39 -8.80 3.97 3.10
CA GLY A 39 -7.66 4.54 2.39
C GLY A 39 -7.52 3.93 1.00
N LYS A 40 -6.98 4.73 0.08
CA LYS A 40 -6.57 4.30 -1.25
C LYS A 40 -5.06 4.20 -1.31
N VAL A 41 -4.56 3.07 -1.78
CA VAL A 41 -3.14 2.83 -2.01
C VAL A 41 -2.91 2.61 -3.49
N THR A 42 -1.90 3.26 -4.04
CA THR A 42 -1.47 3.06 -5.42
C THR A 42 -0.09 2.42 -5.46
N ALA A 43 0.09 1.44 -6.34
CA ALA A 43 1.35 0.77 -6.59
C ALA A 43 1.70 0.80 -8.08
N GLY A 44 2.97 0.83 -8.37
CA GLY A 44 3.46 0.89 -9.74
C GLY A 44 4.97 0.85 -9.82
N LEU A 45 5.49 1.01 -11.02
CA LEU A 45 6.92 0.98 -11.32
C LEU A 45 7.36 2.18 -12.17
N ASP A 46 8.65 2.42 -12.22
CA ASP A 46 9.19 3.44 -13.10
C ASP A 46 9.36 2.89 -14.52
N PHE A 47 8.43 3.28 -15.40
CA PHE A 47 8.42 2.82 -16.80
C PHE A 47 9.71 3.16 -17.56
N SER A 48 10.39 4.23 -17.18
CA SER A 48 11.65 4.65 -17.83
C SER A 48 12.84 3.73 -17.54
N GLN A 49 12.72 2.88 -16.53
CA GLN A 49 13.75 1.92 -16.12
C GLN A 49 13.51 0.51 -16.68
N ILE A 50 12.46 0.32 -17.49
CA ILE A 50 12.21 -0.96 -18.15
C ILE A 50 13.23 -1.13 -19.28
N GLU A 51 13.92 -2.25 -19.26
CA GLU A 51 14.83 -2.66 -20.35
C GLU A 51 14.21 -3.81 -21.12
N VAL A 52 14.25 -3.72 -22.45
CA VAL A 52 13.78 -4.78 -23.35
C VAL A 52 14.95 -5.22 -24.24
N VAL A 53 15.29 -6.49 -24.17
CA VAL A 53 16.35 -7.10 -24.96
C VAL A 53 15.78 -8.22 -25.82
N THR A 54 16.01 -8.19 -27.15
CA THR A 54 15.53 -9.21 -28.07
C THR A 54 16.71 -10.06 -28.55
N ASP A 55 16.61 -11.38 -28.42
CA ASP A 55 17.53 -12.35 -29.00
C ASP A 55 16.82 -13.06 -30.16
N GLU A 56 17.26 -12.73 -31.36
CA GLU A 56 16.73 -13.31 -32.62
C GLU A 56 17.07 -14.80 -32.79
N LYS A 57 18.16 -15.29 -32.17
CA LYS A 57 18.59 -16.68 -32.27
C LYS A 57 17.71 -17.60 -31.41
N SER A 58 17.49 -17.20 -30.18
CA SER A 58 16.62 -17.95 -29.23
C SER A 58 15.15 -17.60 -29.37
N LYS A 59 14.80 -16.60 -30.21
CA LYS A 59 13.47 -16.08 -30.35
C LYS A 59 12.85 -15.67 -28.98
N THR A 60 13.67 -14.98 -28.18
CA THR A 60 13.29 -14.57 -26.84
C THR A 60 13.35 -13.06 -26.69
N VAL A 61 12.32 -12.48 -26.08
CA VAL A 61 12.28 -11.09 -25.65
C VAL A 61 12.37 -11.07 -24.12
N THR A 62 13.49 -10.62 -23.59
CA THR A 62 13.69 -10.45 -22.14
C THR A 62 13.30 -9.04 -21.75
N VAL A 63 12.37 -8.94 -20.80
CA VAL A 63 11.90 -7.68 -20.21
C VAL A 63 12.35 -7.63 -18.77
N LYS A 64 13.25 -6.68 -18.45
CA LYS A 64 13.67 -6.43 -17.07
C LYS A 64 12.78 -5.36 -16.46
N LEU A 65 12.09 -5.73 -15.39
CA LEU A 65 11.19 -4.84 -14.67
C LEU A 65 11.90 -4.26 -13.44
N PRO A 66 11.86 -2.93 -13.24
CA PRO A 66 12.27 -2.36 -11.96
C PRO A 66 11.31 -2.78 -10.85
N ALA A 67 11.76 -2.69 -9.60
CA ALA A 67 10.94 -3.03 -8.45
C ALA A 67 9.64 -2.22 -8.43
N VAL A 68 8.53 -2.91 -8.21
CA VAL A 68 7.24 -2.27 -7.96
C VAL A 68 7.24 -1.72 -6.55
N THR A 69 6.80 -0.49 -6.40
CA THR A 69 6.74 0.21 -5.11
C THR A 69 5.37 0.81 -4.87
N LEU A 70 5.06 1.07 -3.61
CA LEU A 70 3.91 1.90 -3.24
C LEU A 70 4.25 3.36 -3.57
N TYR A 71 3.32 4.01 -4.27
CA TYR A 71 3.52 5.39 -4.73
C TYR A 71 2.80 6.39 -3.83
N ASP A 72 1.53 6.14 -3.53
CA ASP A 72 0.72 7.04 -2.72
C ASP A 72 -0.20 6.27 -1.79
N ILE A 73 -0.39 6.83 -0.60
CA ILE A 73 -1.35 6.34 0.40
C ILE A 73 -2.20 7.54 0.81
N ASN A 74 -3.42 7.57 0.32
CA ASN A 74 -4.38 8.63 0.59
C ASN A 74 -5.48 8.11 1.51
N ILE A 75 -5.59 8.71 2.69
CA ILE A 75 -6.67 8.40 3.63
C ILE A 75 -7.87 9.28 3.29
N ASP A 76 -9.02 8.65 3.12
CA ASP A 76 -10.28 9.34 2.91
C ASP A 76 -10.81 9.84 4.28
N ASN A 77 -10.60 11.12 4.54
CA ASN A 77 -11.02 11.74 5.80
C ASN A 77 -12.55 11.75 5.96
N ASP A 78 -13.30 11.73 4.87
CA ASP A 78 -14.77 11.70 4.89
C ASP A 78 -15.31 10.30 5.23
N SER A 79 -14.46 9.28 5.13
CA SER A 79 -14.80 7.91 5.49
C SER A 79 -14.72 7.62 6.99
N LEU A 80 -14.19 8.53 7.79
CA LEU A 80 -14.03 8.34 9.24
C LEU A 80 -15.39 8.13 9.91
N LYS A 81 -15.54 6.98 10.57
CA LYS A 81 -16.72 6.65 11.38
C LYS A 81 -16.28 6.31 12.79
N ILE A 82 -16.87 7.00 13.74
CA ILE A 82 -16.66 6.74 15.17
C ILE A 82 -17.79 5.86 15.66
N TYR A 83 -17.47 4.69 16.20
CA TYR A 83 -18.43 3.72 16.73
C TYR A 83 -18.59 3.81 18.23
N GLU A 84 -17.51 4.12 18.94
CA GLU A 84 -17.50 4.28 20.38
C GLU A 84 -16.53 5.39 20.74
N GLU A 85 -17.00 6.32 21.56
CA GLU A 85 -16.21 7.40 22.13
C GLU A 85 -16.51 7.47 23.63
N SER A 86 -15.48 7.21 24.43
CA SER A 86 -15.50 7.41 25.87
C SER A 86 -14.29 8.25 26.25
N GLN A 87 -14.55 9.49 26.65
CA GLN A 87 -13.49 10.44 26.97
C GLN A 87 -13.41 10.68 28.48
N SER A 88 -12.23 10.48 29.04
CA SER A 88 -11.94 10.88 30.41
C SER A 88 -11.55 12.35 30.48
N ILE A 89 -12.09 13.07 31.45
CA ILE A 89 -11.70 14.46 31.73
C ILE A 89 -10.22 14.59 32.15
N PHE A 90 -9.58 13.48 32.54
CA PHE A 90 -8.21 13.45 33.01
C PHE A 90 -7.18 13.13 31.88
N THR A 91 -7.67 12.68 30.72
CA THR A 91 -6.84 12.32 29.54
C THR A 91 -7.46 12.88 28.27
N PRO A 92 -7.55 14.21 28.10
CA PRO A 92 -8.05 14.79 26.87
C PRO A 92 -7.07 14.53 25.74
N LEU A 93 -7.60 14.21 24.53
CA LEU A 93 -6.78 14.08 23.33
C LEU A 93 -6.15 15.42 22.94
N SER A 94 -4.87 15.39 22.59
CA SER A 94 -4.14 16.55 22.10
C SER A 94 -4.06 16.54 20.57
N ILE A 95 -3.72 17.68 19.96
CA ILE A 95 -3.44 17.79 18.52
C ILE A 95 -2.29 16.84 18.13
N LYS A 96 -1.33 16.65 19.01
CA LYS A 96 -0.22 15.71 18.79
C LYS A 96 -0.73 14.27 18.67
N ASP A 97 -1.65 13.85 19.54
CA ASP A 97 -2.21 12.49 19.52
C ASP A 97 -2.98 12.24 18.21
N LEU A 98 -3.68 13.24 17.69
CA LEU A 98 -4.35 13.18 16.38
C LEU A 98 -3.36 13.03 15.23
N ASN A 99 -2.25 13.77 15.28
CA ASN A 99 -1.22 13.70 14.24
C ASN A 99 -0.49 12.34 14.25
N ASP A 100 -0.14 11.87 15.44
CA ASP A 100 0.49 10.56 15.63
C ASP A 100 -0.46 9.43 15.17
N ALA A 101 -1.76 9.58 15.43
CA ALA A 101 -2.80 8.66 14.93
C ALA A 101 -2.88 8.64 13.39
N GLN A 102 -2.79 9.79 12.72
CA GLN A 102 -2.80 9.84 11.26
C GLN A 102 -1.58 9.14 10.64
N ILE A 103 -0.41 9.28 11.25
CA ILE A 103 0.82 8.59 10.81
C ILE A 103 0.65 7.08 10.98
N ALA A 104 0.14 6.65 12.14
CA ALA A 104 -0.11 5.23 12.43
C ALA A 104 -1.13 4.62 11.45
N ILE A 105 -2.20 5.35 11.12
CA ILE A 105 -3.22 4.95 10.16
C ILE A 105 -2.60 4.70 8.78
N LYS A 106 -1.78 5.62 8.28
CA LYS A 106 -1.11 5.46 6.98
C LYS A 106 -0.20 4.24 6.95
N GLU A 107 0.56 4.03 8.02
CA GLU A 107 1.45 2.87 8.11
C GLU A 107 0.67 1.56 8.14
N GLU A 108 -0.44 1.51 8.85
CA GLU A 108 -1.29 0.32 8.90
C GLU A 108 -1.95 0.02 7.55
N VAL A 109 -2.45 1.03 6.85
CA VAL A 109 -2.97 0.87 5.48
C VAL A 109 -1.87 0.37 4.55
N ARG A 110 -0.65 0.87 4.70
CA ARG A 110 0.52 0.41 3.95
C ARG A 110 0.79 -1.08 4.19
N VAL A 111 0.86 -1.49 5.44
CA VAL A 111 1.12 -2.89 5.83
C VAL A 111 0.01 -3.80 5.30
N THR A 112 -1.25 -3.43 5.54
CA THR A 112 -2.42 -4.19 5.06
C THR A 112 -2.40 -4.35 3.54
N ALA A 113 -2.09 -3.29 2.79
CA ALA A 113 -2.03 -3.34 1.34
C ALA A 113 -0.95 -4.30 0.84
N VAL A 114 0.24 -4.29 1.47
CA VAL A 114 1.34 -5.20 1.12
C VAL A 114 0.97 -6.64 1.46
N GLU A 115 0.42 -6.90 2.64
CA GLU A 115 -0.01 -8.24 3.07
C GLU A 115 -1.11 -8.81 2.17
N GLN A 116 -2.00 -7.95 1.65
CA GLN A 116 -3.04 -8.35 0.70
C GLN A 116 -2.54 -8.45 -0.74
N GLY A 117 -1.26 -8.29 -0.98
CA GLY A 117 -0.62 -8.60 -2.25
C GLY A 117 -0.74 -7.50 -3.32
N ILE A 118 -0.85 -6.23 -2.93
CA ILE A 118 -0.95 -5.12 -3.90
C ILE A 118 0.28 -5.06 -4.81
N LEU A 119 1.49 -5.33 -4.30
CA LEU A 119 2.72 -5.30 -5.08
C LEU A 119 2.74 -6.41 -6.14
N GLN A 120 2.35 -7.64 -5.75
CA GLN A 120 2.25 -8.78 -6.68
C GLN A 120 1.21 -8.52 -7.78
N SER A 121 0.06 -7.96 -7.41
CA SER A 121 -0.98 -7.58 -8.38
C SER A 121 -0.49 -6.50 -9.33
N ALA A 122 0.23 -5.51 -8.82
CA ALA A 122 0.81 -4.44 -9.61
C ALA A 122 1.86 -4.95 -10.60
N THR A 123 2.73 -5.87 -10.19
CA THR A 123 3.71 -6.54 -11.06
C THR A 123 2.99 -7.27 -12.20
N LYS A 124 2.01 -8.11 -11.88
CA LYS A 124 1.26 -8.88 -12.89
C LYS A 124 0.51 -7.98 -13.88
N ASN A 125 -0.05 -6.88 -13.42
CA ASN A 125 -0.70 -5.91 -14.28
C ASN A 125 0.32 -5.20 -15.19
N ALA A 126 1.49 -4.86 -14.66
CA ALA A 126 2.59 -4.29 -15.46
C ALA A 126 3.02 -5.25 -16.58
N GLU A 127 3.26 -6.52 -16.26
CA GLU A 127 3.59 -7.55 -17.25
C GLU A 127 2.53 -7.66 -18.35
N THR A 128 1.23 -7.64 -17.96
CA THR A 128 0.12 -7.70 -18.90
C THR A 128 0.11 -6.50 -19.86
N LEU A 129 0.31 -5.28 -19.32
CA LEU A 129 0.36 -4.07 -20.12
C LEU A 129 1.55 -4.05 -21.08
N ILE A 130 2.73 -4.46 -20.58
CA ILE A 130 3.96 -4.50 -21.38
C ILE A 130 3.86 -5.57 -22.47
N THR A 131 3.33 -6.75 -22.14
CA THR A 131 3.02 -7.80 -23.15
C THR A 131 2.14 -7.23 -24.26
N GLY A 132 1.09 -6.49 -23.93
CA GLY A 132 0.21 -5.86 -24.90
C GLY A 132 0.93 -4.85 -25.80
N ILE A 133 1.88 -4.08 -25.24
CA ILE A 133 2.69 -3.13 -26.02
C ILE A 133 3.63 -3.87 -26.97
N ILE A 134 4.34 -4.89 -26.46
CA ILE A 134 5.29 -5.69 -27.25
C ILE A 134 4.57 -6.44 -28.39
N SER A 135 3.40 -7.00 -28.11
CA SER A 135 2.61 -7.74 -29.12
C SER A 135 2.16 -6.89 -30.32
N ALA A 136 2.15 -5.58 -30.16
CA ALA A 136 1.87 -4.67 -31.27
C ALA A 136 3.05 -4.53 -32.28
N THR A 137 4.25 -4.94 -31.86
CA THR A 137 5.49 -4.77 -32.64
C THR A 137 6.20 -6.08 -32.97
N ILE A 138 5.96 -7.12 -32.16
CA ILE A 138 6.63 -8.44 -32.28
C ILE A 138 5.55 -9.52 -32.36
N ASP A 139 5.77 -10.47 -33.27
CA ASP A 139 4.90 -11.64 -33.45
C ASP A 139 5.12 -12.65 -32.31
N LEU A 140 4.17 -12.72 -31.39
CA LEU A 140 4.22 -13.62 -30.23
C LEU A 140 4.04 -15.11 -30.59
N GLU A 141 3.69 -15.46 -31.85
CA GLU A 141 3.75 -16.85 -32.31
C GLU A 141 5.19 -17.33 -32.54
N GLN A 142 6.10 -16.39 -32.79
CA GLN A 142 7.51 -16.67 -33.03
C GLN A 142 8.43 -16.38 -31.85
N TYR A 143 8.01 -15.48 -30.94
CA TYR A 143 8.85 -15.03 -29.83
C TYR A 143 8.18 -15.34 -28.48
N THR A 144 9.02 -15.75 -27.54
CA THR A 144 8.63 -15.93 -26.13
C THR A 144 9.06 -14.72 -25.31
N ILE A 145 8.16 -14.15 -24.52
CA ILE A 145 8.50 -13.07 -23.58
C ILE A 145 8.90 -13.70 -22.24
N VAL A 146 10.01 -13.24 -21.69
CA VAL A 146 10.53 -13.61 -20.37
C VAL A 146 10.65 -12.34 -19.54
N TYR A 147 10.06 -12.34 -18.35
CA TYR A 147 10.18 -11.25 -17.39
C TYR A 147 11.26 -11.58 -16.36
N GLU A 148 12.13 -10.62 -16.12
CA GLU A 148 13.15 -10.67 -15.06
C GLU A 148 12.93 -9.47 -14.13
N GLU A 149 12.92 -9.71 -12.84
CA GLU A 149 12.96 -8.61 -11.86
C GLU A 149 14.37 -8.03 -11.83
N ALA A 150 14.48 -6.70 -11.91
CA ALA A 150 15.77 -6.05 -11.71
C ALA A 150 16.23 -6.36 -10.27
N SER A 151 17.42 -6.92 -10.14
CA SER A 151 18.05 -7.13 -8.84
C SER A 151 18.11 -5.78 -8.12
N ALA A 152 17.57 -5.71 -6.91
CA ALA A 152 17.74 -4.56 -6.05
C ALA A 152 19.25 -4.40 -5.79
N GLU A 153 19.87 -3.32 -6.30
CA GLU A 153 21.20 -2.88 -5.86
C GLU A 153 21.13 -2.23 -4.48
#